data_b2ae2d268556e86070423e9f2d7e321c
#
_entry.id   b2ae2d268556e86070423e9f2d7e321c
#
_cell.length_a   1.000
_cell.length_b   1.000
_cell.length_c   1.000
_cell.angle_alpha   90.00
_cell.angle_beta   90.00
_cell.angle_gamma   90.00
#
_symmetry.space_group_name_H-M   'P 1'
#
loop_
_entity.id
_entity.type
_entity.pdbx_description
1 polymer ?
#
loop_
_entity_poly.entity_id
_entity_poly.type
_entity_poly.pdbx_seq_one_letter_code
_entity_poly.pdbx_strand_id
1 'polypeptide(L)'
;MQMRPDGGIAQKSAQSGLHGLPDQGSGKRFLINNESLKGELKMIKKDELVLVQDWDKTFAKSEKVDHSKVTFVNRYGITLAADMYVPKDAEGKLPAIAVSGPFGAVKEQCSGLYAQTMAERGFLTIAFDPSFTGESGGQPRYMASPDINTEDFMAAVDFLSLNDMVDPERIGIIGICGWGGMAINAAALDTRVKATVASTMYDMTRVNANGYFDSEDSEEQRYEKRSAMCAQRLADLKAGEYALGGGVVDPLPEDAPFFVADYYDYYKTDRGYHARSLNSNGGWNVIGCESFMNQPILKYSNEIRSAVMVMHGDQANSFYFGKDAYANMVDGNKYTDNKELLVIEGASHTDLYDGGSNNAIPFDKIRDFFGKYL
;
A
#
# COMPACT_ATOMS: atom_id res chain seq x y z
N MET A 1 43.57 -15.20 5.73
CA MET A 1 43.53 -13.98 6.51
C MET A 1 43.66 -14.37 7.98
N GLN A 2 44.86 -14.18 8.57
CA GLN A 2 45.12 -14.59 9.96
C GLN A 2 44.65 -13.48 10.89
N MET A 3 43.80 -13.80 11.85
CA MET A 3 43.39 -12.88 12.92
C MET A 3 44.49 -12.75 13.95
N ARG A 4 44.76 -11.56 14.42
CA ARG A 4 45.62 -11.29 15.58
C ARG A 4 44.79 -11.28 16.88
N PRO A 5 45.42 -11.62 18.03
CA PRO A 5 44.68 -11.91 19.29
C PRO A 5 44.15 -10.69 20.06
N ASP A 6 44.23 -9.49 19.56
CA ASP A 6 43.95 -8.25 20.30
C ASP A 6 42.83 -7.35 19.73
N GLY A 7 42.00 -7.84 18.80
CA GLY A 7 40.69 -7.26 18.45
C GLY A 7 40.65 -5.80 17.96
N GLY A 8 41.78 -5.18 17.61
CA GLY A 8 41.85 -3.78 17.20
C GLY A 8 41.87 -3.57 15.68
N ILE A 9 40.91 -2.84 15.15
CA ILE A 9 40.90 -2.37 13.76
C ILE A 9 41.70 -1.09 13.64
N ALA A 10 42.81 -1.12 12.89
CA ALA A 10 43.61 0.07 12.60
C ALA A 10 42.92 0.90 11.50
N GLN A 11 42.47 2.09 11.83
CA GLN A 11 42.08 3.12 10.87
C GLN A 11 43.35 3.71 10.21
N LYS A 12 43.49 3.53 8.90
CA LYS A 12 44.44 4.31 8.09
C LYS A 12 43.75 5.61 7.68
N SER A 13 44.20 6.73 8.24
CA SER A 13 43.89 8.06 7.76
C SER A 13 44.63 8.32 6.45
N ALA A 14 43.90 8.52 5.36
CA ALA A 14 44.44 9.06 4.13
C ALA A 14 44.28 10.59 4.16
N GLN A 15 45.38 11.31 4.38
CA GLN A 15 45.49 12.72 4.09
C GLN A 15 45.66 12.90 2.57
N SER A 16 44.69 13.47 1.88
CA SER A 16 44.84 14.00 0.54
C SER A 16 44.92 15.53 0.59
N GLY A 17 46.04 16.06 0.14
CA GLY A 17 46.32 17.48 0.09
C GLY A 17 45.41 18.24 -0.88
N LEU A 18 44.85 19.33 -0.40
CA LEU A 18 44.17 20.34 -1.18
C LEU A 18 45.25 21.25 -1.83
N HIS A 19 45.44 21.14 -3.15
CA HIS A 19 46.09 22.17 -3.94
C HIS A 19 45.05 23.22 -4.36
N GLY A 20 45.41 24.47 -4.10
CA GLY A 20 44.59 25.65 -4.35
C GLY A 20 44.18 25.87 -5.79
N LEU A 21 42.96 26.34 -5.96
CA LEU A 21 42.47 26.93 -7.21
C LEU A 21 42.61 28.47 -7.14
N PRO A 22 43.00 29.16 -8.23
CA PRO A 22 43.11 30.60 -8.21
C PRO A 22 41.75 31.29 -8.32
N ASP A 23 41.61 32.36 -7.52
CA ASP A 23 40.56 33.35 -7.60
C ASP A 23 40.55 34.07 -8.96
N GLN A 24 39.48 33.98 -9.72
CA GLN A 24 39.17 34.84 -10.86
C GLN A 24 37.74 35.38 -10.68
N GLY A 25 37.68 36.58 -10.13
CA GLY A 25 36.47 37.38 -10.13
C GLY A 25 36.05 37.76 -11.54
N SER A 26 34.82 37.53 -11.90
CA SER A 26 34.01 38.39 -12.76
C SER A 26 32.54 37.99 -12.63
N GLY A 27 31.75 38.85 -11.97
CA GLY A 27 30.32 38.73 -11.90
C GLY A 27 29.68 38.80 -13.29
N LYS A 28 29.21 37.67 -13.80
CA LYS A 28 28.19 37.61 -14.83
C LYS A 28 26.88 37.22 -14.16
N ARG A 29 26.03 38.24 -13.88
CA ARG A 29 24.60 38.01 -13.66
C ARG A 29 24.05 37.31 -14.90
N PHE A 30 23.74 36.03 -14.77
CA PHE A 30 22.87 35.37 -15.74
C PHE A 30 21.46 35.95 -15.53
N LEU A 31 21.09 36.89 -16.41
CA LEU A 31 19.71 37.23 -16.63
C LEU A 31 19.06 36.01 -17.29
N ILE A 32 18.31 35.25 -16.55
CA ILE A 32 17.44 34.19 -17.08
C ILE A 32 16.33 34.96 -17.82
N ASN A 33 16.40 34.95 -19.14
CA ASN A 33 15.33 35.44 -20.00
C ASN A 33 14.07 34.54 -19.73
N ASN A 34 13.03 35.14 -19.20
CA ASN A 34 11.75 34.51 -18.86
C ASN A 34 10.90 34.10 -20.09
N GLU A 35 11.46 34.01 -21.29
CA GLU A 35 10.68 33.73 -22.52
C GLU A 35 10.81 32.31 -23.06
N SER A 36 11.48 31.38 -22.39
CA SER A 36 11.62 29.99 -22.90
C SER A 36 11.07 28.90 -21.99
N LEU A 37 10.20 29.19 -21.03
CA LEU A 37 9.53 28.20 -20.17
C LEU A 37 8.14 27.79 -20.66
N LYS A 38 7.85 27.91 -21.97
CA LYS A 38 6.78 27.13 -22.62
C LYS A 38 7.37 25.84 -23.23
N GLY A 39 8.16 25.12 -22.45
CA GLY A 39 8.45 23.74 -22.74
C GLY A 39 7.19 22.93 -22.44
N GLU A 40 6.65 22.21 -23.42
CA GLU A 40 5.68 21.16 -23.17
C GLU A 40 6.21 20.31 -22.00
N LEU A 41 5.44 20.25 -20.90
CA LEU A 41 5.71 19.29 -19.82
C LEU A 41 5.74 17.92 -20.50
N LYS A 42 6.92 17.32 -20.67
CA LYS A 42 7.03 15.94 -21.14
C LYS A 42 6.47 15.05 -20.06
N MET A 43 5.18 14.74 -20.18
CA MET A 43 4.53 13.77 -19.32
C MET A 43 5.22 12.40 -19.48
N ILE A 44 5.44 11.69 -18.38
CA ILE A 44 5.87 10.29 -18.41
C ILE A 44 4.84 9.51 -19.22
N LYS A 45 5.32 8.71 -20.20
CA LYS A 45 4.42 7.93 -21.05
C LYS A 45 3.63 6.93 -20.20
N LYS A 46 2.32 6.96 -20.35
CA LYS A 46 1.40 5.98 -19.75
C LYS A 46 1.14 4.86 -20.77
N ASP A 47 1.04 3.63 -20.28
CA ASP A 47 0.48 2.56 -21.08
C ASP A 47 -1.03 2.77 -21.23
N GLU A 48 -1.58 2.36 -22.38
CA GLU A 48 -3.02 2.36 -22.59
C GLU A 48 -3.64 1.16 -21.88
N LEU A 49 -4.55 1.44 -20.93
CA LEU A 49 -5.25 0.41 -20.17
C LEU A 49 -6.70 0.30 -20.65
N VAL A 50 -7.23 -0.92 -20.66
CA VAL A 50 -8.65 -1.18 -20.91
C VAL A 50 -9.39 -1.11 -19.59
N LEU A 51 -10.18 -0.04 -19.39
CA LEU A 51 -10.91 0.23 -18.16
C LEU A 51 -12.40 -0.04 -18.35
N VAL A 52 -13.01 -0.79 -17.44
CA VAL A 52 -14.45 -1.04 -17.41
C VAL A 52 -15.17 0.24 -16.98
N GLN A 53 -16.12 0.71 -17.79
CA GLN A 53 -16.84 1.97 -17.53
C GLN A 53 -18.13 1.77 -16.73
N ASP A 54 -18.70 0.57 -16.75
CA ASP A 54 -19.90 0.21 -16.01
C ASP A 54 -19.61 0.21 -14.49
N TRP A 55 -20.68 0.42 -13.69
CA TRP A 55 -20.59 0.33 -12.24
C TRP A 55 -20.61 -1.15 -11.82
N ASP A 56 -19.44 -1.76 -11.79
CA ASP A 56 -19.24 -3.18 -11.43
C ASP A 56 -18.70 -3.37 -10.00
N LYS A 57 -19.00 -2.41 -9.13
CA LYS A 57 -18.50 -2.40 -7.74
C LYS A 57 -19.41 -3.20 -6.81
N THR A 58 -18.83 -3.76 -5.75
CA THR A 58 -19.54 -4.56 -4.74
C THR A 58 -20.38 -3.70 -3.76
N PHE A 59 -20.41 -2.40 -3.97
CA PHE A 59 -21.16 -1.45 -3.13
C PHE A 59 -22.01 -0.49 -4.01
N ALA A 60 -23.06 0.08 -3.43
CA ALA A 60 -23.96 0.99 -4.13
C ALA A 60 -23.27 2.30 -4.50
N LYS A 61 -23.62 2.85 -5.67
CA LYS A 61 -23.15 4.18 -6.11
C LYS A 61 -23.78 5.28 -5.27
N SER A 62 -22.97 6.20 -4.80
CA SER A 62 -23.43 7.36 -4.06
C SER A 62 -23.90 8.48 -4.99
N GLU A 63 -25.02 9.11 -4.63
CA GLU A 63 -25.51 10.31 -5.32
C GLU A 63 -24.81 11.61 -4.86
N LYS A 64 -23.97 11.54 -3.80
CA LYS A 64 -23.30 12.71 -3.21
C LYS A 64 -21.94 13.01 -3.85
N VAL A 65 -21.41 12.08 -4.64
CA VAL A 65 -20.08 12.20 -5.23
C VAL A 65 -20.11 12.01 -6.74
N ASP A 66 -19.20 12.68 -7.42
CA ASP A 66 -18.89 12.41 -8.82
C ASP A 66 -17.79 11.34 -8.88
N HIS A 67 -17.96 10.41 -9.79
CA HIS A 67 -17.01 9.29 -10.00
C HIS A 67 -16.45 9.34 -11.41
N SER A 68 -15.14 9.12 -11.52
CA SER A 68 -14.44 8.98 -12.80
C SER A 68 -13.28 7.99 -12.67
N LYS A 69 -12.92 7.33 -13.78
CA LYS A 69 -11.70 6.53 -13.85
C LYS A 69 -10.51 7.40 -14.24
N VAL A 70 -9.40 7.21 -13.55
CA VAL A 70 -8.16 7.93 -13.80
C VAL A 70 -6.97 6.96 -13.87
N THR A 71 -5.88 7.40 -14.46
CA THR A 71 -4.64 6.62 -14.53
C THR A 71 -3.44 7.50 -14.19
N PHE A 72 -2.45 6.91 -13.53
CA PHE A 72 -1.17 7.54 -13.23
C PHE A 72 -0.04 6.52 -13.36
N VAL A 73 1.21 6.96 -13.32
CA VAL A 73 2.38 6.09 -13.55
C VAL A 73 3.28 6.13 -12.34
N ASN A 74 3.72 4.98 -11.86
CA ASN A 74 4.74 4.90 -10.82
C ASN A 74 6.17 5.07 -11.41
N ARG A 75 7.20 5.22 -10.56
CA ARG A 75 8.59 5.42 -10.99
C ARG A 75 9.18 4.24 -11.77
N TYR A 76 8.53 3.07 -11.72
CA TYR A 76 8.91 1.90 -12.52
C TYR A 76 8.31 1.90 -13.93
N GLY A 77 7.53 2.94 -14.27
CA GLY A 77 6.85 3.06 -15.57
C GLY A 77 5.58 2.22 -15.68
N ILE A 78 5.08 1.67 -14.57
CA ILE A 78 3.83 0.91 -14.55
C ILE A 78 2.66 1.88 -14.46
N THR A 79 1.72 1.79 -15.39
CA THR A 79 0.49 2.57 -15.36
C THR A 79 -0.52 1.94 -14.40
N LEU A 80 -1.01 2.72 -13.45
CA LEU A 80 -1.99 2.32 -12.45
C LEU A 80 -3.37 2.84 -12.82
N ALA A 81 -4.40 2.02 -12.58
CA ALA A 81 -5.80 2.36 -12.74
C ALA A 81 -6.43 2.70 -11.39
N ALA A 82 -7.20 3.77 -11.34
CA ALA A 82 -7.92 4.17 -10.15
C ALA A 82 -9.34 4.67 -10.44
N ASP A 83 -10.19 4.55 -9.45
CA ASP A 83 -11.47 5.23 -9.36
C ASP A 83 -11.30 6.50 -8.51
N MET A 84 -11.61 7.67 -9.06
CA MET A 84 -11.60 8.94 -8.37
C MET A 84 -13.01 9.34 -7.98
N TYR A 85 -13.17 9.79 -6.74
CA TYR A 85 -14.43 10.26 -6.18
C TYR A 85 -14.26 11.70 -5.68
N VAL A 86 -15.14 12.60 -6.12
CA VAL A 86 -15.12 14.03 -5.77
C VAL A 86 -16.45 14.41 -5.16
N PRO A 87 -16.51 15.06 -3.99
CA PRO A 87 -17.75 15.58 -3.44
C PRO A 87 -18.43 16.53 -4.44
N LYS A 88 -19.74 16.38 -4.68
CA LYS A 88 -20.47 17.27 -5.61
C LYS A 88 -20.53 18.73 -5.14
N ASP A 89 -20.54 18.93 -3.84
CA ASP A 89 -20.60 20.25 -3.21
C ASP A 89 -19.20 20.80 -2.88
N ALA A 90 -18.17 20.34 -3.62
CA ALA A 90 -16.80 20.75 -3.38
C ALA A 90 -16.57 22.22 -3.74
N GLU A 91 -15.97 22.97 -2.81
CA GLU A 91 -15.52 24.33 -3.02
C GLU A 91 -14.02 24.47 -2.73
N GLY A 92 -13.30 25.14 -3.63
CA GLY A 92 -11.86 25.37 -3.48
C GLY A 92 -11.02 24.08 -3.58
N LYS A 93 -9.84 24.11 -2.98
CA LYS A 93 -8.93 22.94 -2.94
C LYS A 93 -9.28 22.03 -1.77
N LEU A 94 -9.38 20.74 -2.05
CA LEU A 94 -9.78 19.71 -1.10
C LEU A 94 -8.57 19.01 -0.48
N PRO A 95 -8.69 18.53 0.77
CA PRO A 95 -7.82 17.46 1.26
C PRO A 95 -8.06 16.19 0.47
N ALA A 96 -7.02 15.38 0.26
CA ALA A 96 -7.14 14.19 -0.56
C ALA A 96 -6.66 12.93 0.12
N ILE A 97 -7.22 11.77 -0.26
CA ILE A 97 -6.87 10.47 0.30
C ILE A 97 -6.70 9.45 -0.82
N ALA A 98 -5.55 8.76 -0.86
CA ALA A 98 -5.36 7.58 -1.69
C ALA A 98 -5.64 6.30 -0.89
N VAL A 99 -6.41 5.37 -1.47
CA VAL A 99 -6.87 4.14 -0.81
C VAL A 99 -6.46 2.93 -1.64
N SER A 100 -5.94 1.88 -1.00
CA SER A 100 -5.70 0.59 -1.65
C SER A 100 -5.84 -0.60 -0.69
N GLY A 101 -6.01 -1.78 -1.27
CA GLY A 101 -6.20 -3.06 -0.57
C GLY A 101 -7.66 -3.51 -0.60
N PRO A 102 -7.93 -4.69 -0.04
CA PRO A 102 -7.02 -5.69 0.56
C PRO A 102 -6.04 -6.34 -0.43
N PHE A 103 -5.06 -7.08 0.08
CA PHE A 103 -4.09 -7.83 -0.74
C PHE A 103 -4.82 -8.92 -1.54
N GLY A 104 -4.77 -8.84 -2.88
CA GLY A 104 -5.51 -9.70 -3.79
C GLY A 104 -6.94 -9.26 -4.11
N ALA A 105 -7.41 -8.16 -3.52
CA ALA A 105 -8.65 -7.51 -3.90
C ALA A 105 -8.42 -6.52 -5.07
N VAL A 106 -9.50 -5.90 -5.53
CA VAL A 106 -9.51 -4.84 -6.53
C VAL A 106 -10.24 -3.60 -6.00
N LYS A 107 -9.99 -2.45 -6.63
CA LYS A 107 -10.56 -1.16 -6.24
C LYS A 107 -12.10 -1.11 -6.29
N GLU A 108 -12.72 -2.05 -6.96
CA GLU A 108 -14.18 -2.21 -7.04
C GLU A 108 -14.78 -2.84 -5.77
N GLN A 109 -13.94 -3.29 -4.84
CA GLN A 109 -14.33 -3.90 -3.55
C GLN A 109 -14.11 -2.89 -2.39
N CYS A 110 -13.55 -3.34 -1.29
CA CYS A 110 -13.35 -2.62 -0.04
C CYS A 110 -12.72 -1.23 -0.21
N SER A 111 -11.61 -1.09 -0.95
CA SER A 111 -10.93 0.21 -1.10
C SER A 111 -11.79 1.25 -1.79
N GLY A 112 -12.62 0.85 -2.77
CA GLY A 112 -13.58 1.75 -3.40
C GLY A 112 -14.70 2.20 -2.46
N LEU A 113 -15.19 1.30 -1.59
CA LEU A 113 -16.16 1.64 -0.55
C LEU A 113 -15.58 2.71 0.41
N TYR A 114 -14.36 2.49 0.89
CA TYR A 114 -13.68 3.47 1.75
C TYR A 114 -13.48 4.81 1.04
N ALA A 115 -13.02 4.79 -0.21
CA ALA A 115 -12.80 6.00 -1.00
C ALA A 115 -14.12 6.77 -1.21
N GLN A 116 -15.19 6.11 -1.69
CA GLN A 116 -16.48 6.74 -1.87
C GLN A 116 -17.01 7.32 -0.56
N THR A 117 -16.94 6.56 0.54
CA THR A 117 -17.47 6.97 1.83
C THR A 117 -16.71 8.15 2.44
N MET A 118 -15.39 8.23 2.21
CA MET A 118 -14.60 9.39 2.62
C MET A 118 -14.85 10.60 1.72
N ALA A 119 -15.14 10.39 0.42
CA ALA A 119 -15.53 11.48 -0.47
C ALA A 119 -16.87 12.10 -0.06
N GLU A 120 -17.84 11.29 0.39
CA GLU A 120 -19.10 11.81 0.98
C GLU A 120 -18.88 12.69 2.22
N ARG A 121 -17.69 12.62 2.81
CA ARG A 121 -17.28 13.37 4.01
C ARG A 121 -16.34 14.54 3.73
N GLY A 122 -16.19 14.91 2.46
CA GLY A 122 -15.53 16.15 2.04
C GLY A 122 -14.08 16.00 1.59
N PHE A 123 -13.60 14.80 1.31
CA PHE A 123 -12.26 14.55 0.75
C PHE A 123 -12.34 14.25 -0.74
N LEU A 124 -11.37 14.69 -1.54
CA LEU A 124 -11.15 14.07 -2.84
C LEU A 124 -10.43 12.76 -2.63
N THR A 125 -10.95 11.66 -3.17
CA THR A 125 -10.35 10.35 -2.94
C THR A 125 -10.08 9.59 -4.23
N ILE A 126 -9.06 8.73 -4.19
CA ILE A 126 -8.84 7.72 -5.22
C ILE A 126 -8.74 6.34 -4.58
N ALA A 127 -9.37 5.33 -5.19
CA ALA A 127 -9.11 3.91 -4.92
C ALA A 127 -8.36 3.33 -6.12
N PHE A 128 -7.18 2.74 -5.93
CA PHE A 128 -6.37 2.24 -7.03
C PHE A 128 -6.10 0.75 -6.94
N ASP A 129 -6.02 0.09 -8.11
CA ASP A 129 -5.46 -1.25 -8.21
C ASP A 129 -3.94 -1.16 -8.16
N PRO A 130 -3.29 -2.02 -7.38
CA PRO A 130 -1.83 -2.10 -7.36
C PRO A 130 -1.23 -2.55 -8.69
N SER A 131 0.05 -2.26 -8.88
CA SER A 131 0.86 -2.84 -9.97
C SER A 131 0.63 -4.35 -10.07
N PHE A 132 0.51 -4.86 -11.29
CA PHE A 132 0.35 -6.27 -11.68
C PHE A 132 -1.05 -6.87 -11.42
N THR A 133 -2.00 -6.15 -10.86
CA THR A 133 -3.33 -6.67 -10.49
C THR A 133 -4.46 -5.78 -11.01
N GLY A 134 -5.69 -6.29 -10.95
CA GLY A 134 -6.88 -5.56 -11.38
C GLY A 134 -6.77 -5.00 -12.80
N GLU A 135 -7.16 -3.74 -12.97
CA GLU A 135 -7.04 -3.00 -14.23
C GLU A 135 -5.69 -2.29 -14.40
N SER A 136 -4.83 -2.27 -13.36
CA SER A 136 -3.48 -1.70 -13.44
C SER A 136 -2.56 -2.55 -14.32
N GLY A 137 -1.54 -1.90 -14.88
CA GLY A 137 -0.52 -2.51 -15.72
C GLY A 137 0.49 -3.34 -14.95
N GLY A 138 1.60 -3.63 -15.64
CA GLY A 138 2.71 -4.41 -15.13
C GLY A 138 2.70 -5.87 -15.57
N GLN A 139 3.91 -6.38 -15.83
CA GLN A 139 4.15 -7.77 -16.24
C GLN A 139 5.32 -8.36 -15.46
N PRO A 140 5.28 -9.67 -15.12
CA PRO A 140 4.14 -10.56 -15.34
C PRO A 140 2.94 -10.19 -14.43
N ARG A 141 1.73 -10.64 -14.82
CA ARG A 141 0.52 -10.40 -14.01
C ARG A 141 0.57 -11.22 -12.72
N TYR A 142 -0.23 -10.81 -11.72
CA TYR A 142 -0.46 -11.54 -10.46
C TYR A 142 0.80 -11.71 -9.61
N MET A 143 1.62 -10.68 -9.62
CA MET A 143 2.82 -10.53 -8.80
C MET A 143 2.61 -9.48 -7.73
N ALA A 144 3.43 -9.50 -6.67
CA ALA A 144 3.54 -8.43 -5.69
C ALA A 144 5.00 -8.20 -5.32
N SER A 145 5.33 -6.98 -4.94
CA SER A 145 6.67 -6.60 -4.51
C SER A 145 6.60 -5.57 -3.39
N PRO A 146 7.31 -5.75 -2.27
CA PRO A 146 7.31 -4.77 -1.18
C PRO A 146 7.71 -3.37 -1.64
N ASP A 147 8.69 -3.27 -2.52
CA ASP A 147 9.19 -2.00 -3.05
C ASP A 147 8.21 -1.37 -4.05
N ILE A 148 7.78 -2.11 -5.08
CA ILE A 148 6.90 -1.59 -6.14
C ILE A 148 5.53 -1.22 -5.56
N ASN A 149 4.98 -2.06 -4.67
CA ASN A 149 3.66 -1.80 -4.11
C ASN A 149 3.67 -0.68 -3.05
N THR A 150 4.78 -0.46 -2.34
CA THR A 150 4.96 0.77 -1.53
C THR A 150 5.01 2.00 -2.44
N GLU A 151 5.74 1.91 -3.55
CA GLU A 151 5.83 2.99 -4.55
C GLU A 151 4.48 3.32 -5.20
N ASP A 152 3.57 2.35 -5.35
CA ASP A 152 2.24 2.60 -5.90
C ASP A 152 1.47 3.64 -5.05
N PHE A 153 1.62 3.63 -3.71
CA PHE A 153 1.08 4.70 -2.86
C PHE A 153 1.77 6.05 -3.10
N MET A 154 3.11 6.06 -3.26
CA MET A 154 3.84 7.30 -3.50
C MET A 154 3.46 7.90 -4.86
N ALA A 155 3.27 7.08 -5.88
CA ALA A 155 2.76 7.51 -7.19
C ALA A 155 1.31 8.04 -7.11
N ALA A 156 0.48 7.48 -6.24
CA ALA A 156 -0.86 8.01 -5.97
C ALA A 156 -0.78 9.40 -5.30
N VAL A 157 0.18 9.60 -4.39
CA VAL A 157 0.46 10.92 -3.78
C VAL A 157 0.97 11.91 -4.83
N ASP A 158 1.84 11.49 -5.78
CA ASP A 158 2.27 12.32 -6.91
C ASP A 158 1.08 12.79 -7.73
N PHE A 159 0.19 11.86 -8.10
CA PHE A 159 -1.01 12.16 -8.88
C PHE A 159 -1.93 13.16 -8.15
N LEU A 160 -2.18 12.96 -6.86
CA LEU A 160 -2.99 13.85 -6.05
C LEU A 160 -2.34 15.22 -5.88
N SER A 161 -1.02 15.28 -5.67
CA SER A 161 -0.28 16.54 -5.52
C SER A 161 -0.31 17.43 -6.77
N LEU A 162 -0.47 16.81 -7.95
CA LEU A 162 -0.57 17.51 -9.24
C LEU A 162 -2.01 17.79 -9.69
N ASN A 163 -3.00 17.37 -8.92
CA ASN A 163 -4.41 17.61 -9.26
C ASN A 163 -4.83 19.04 -8.81
N ASP A 164 -5.39 19.82 -9.73
CA ASP A 164 -5.76 21.22 -9.49
C ASP A 164 -6.81 21.38 -8.37
N MET A 165 -7.64 20.36 -8.11
CA MET A 165 -8.65 20.35 -7.06
C MET A 165 -8.08 19.99 -5.69
N VAL A 166 -6.83 19.54 -5.60
CA VAL A 166 -6.22 19.07 -4.35
C VAL A 166 -5.33 20.13 -3.73
N ASP A 167 -5.36 20.25 -2.40
CA ASP A 167 -4.34 20.93 -1.63
C ASP A 167 -3.17 19.98 -1.40
N PRO A 168 -1.99 20.17 -2.03
CA PRO A 168 -0.88 19.23 -1.93
C PRO A 168 -0.27 19.12 -0.53
N GLU A 169 -0.58 20.07 0.37
CA GLU A 169 -0.16 20.00 1.77
C GLU A 169 -1.14 19.19 2.64
N ARG A 170 -2.23 18.68 2.07
CA ARG A 170 -3.31 18.00 2.80
C ARG A 170 -3.63 16.64 2.16
N ILE A 171 -2.60 15.76 2.10
CA ILE A 171 -2.74 14.43 1.50
C ILE A 171 -2.55 13.34 2.56
N GLY A 172 -3.51 12.41 2.62
CA GLY A 172 -3.49 11.22 3.44
C GLY A 172 -3.57 9.94 2.63
N ILE A 173 -3.35 8.80 3.27
CA ILE A 173 -3.48 7.48 2.66
C ILE A 173 -4.23 6.52 3.57
N ILE A 174 -4.95 5.56 2.98
CA ILE A 174 -5.59 4.43 3.67
C ILE A 174 -5.09 3.14 3.05
N GLY A 175 -4.49 2.28 3.86
CA GLY A 175 -4.15 0.92 3.47
C GLY A 175 -5.00 -0.10 4.22
N ILE A 176 -5.55 -1.10 3.52
CA ILE A 176 -6.44 -2.10 4.10
C ILE A 176 -5.82 -3.49 3.97
N CYS A 177 -5.87 -4.29 5.03
CA CYS A 177 -5.28 -5.63 5.07
C CYS A 177 -3.76 -5.59 4.77
N GLY A 178 -3.25 -6.36 3.83
CA GLY A 178 -1.83 -6.32 3.44
C GLY A 178 -1.35 -4.94 2.98
N TRP A 179 -2.25 -4.11 2.45
CA TRP A 179 -1.94 -2.73 2.07
C TRP A 179 -1.82 -1.78 3.26
N GLY A 180 -2.28 -2.18 4.45
CA GLY A 180 -2.02 -1.44 5.68
C GLY A 180 -0.53 -1.38 6.03
N GLY A 181 0.20 -2.49 5.90
CA GLY A 181 1.66 -2.52 6.05
C GLY A 181 2.38 -1.68 5.00
N MET A 182 1.93 -1.73 3.72
CA MET A 182 2.47 -0.90 2.64
C MET A 182 2.22 0.60 2.89
N ALA A 183 1.04 0.97 3.40
CA ALA A 183 0.73 2.36 3.74
C ALA A 183 1.61 2.89 4.87
N ILE A 184 1.86 2.10 5.91
CA ILE A 184 2.82 2.47 6.98
C ILE A 184 4.22 2.65 6.40
N ASN A 185 4.66 1.75 5.52
CA ASN A 185 5.97 1.87 4.86
C ASN A 185 6.05 3.10 3.95
N ALA A 186 4.99 3.40 3.19
CA ALA A 186 4.90 4.61 2.37
C ALA A 186 4.97 5.88 3.24
N ALA A 187 4.28 5.91 4.39
CA ALA A 187 4.35 7.02 5.33
C ALA A 187 5.75 7.22 5.95
N ALA A 188 6.55 6.15 6.05
CA ALA A 188 7.96 6.25 6.50
C ALA A 188 8.89 6.80 5.40
N LEU A 189 8.52 6.66 4.13
CA LEU A 189 9.32 7.08 2.97
C LEU A 189 8.90 8.44 2.41
N ASP A 190 7.59 8.69 2.30
CA ASP A 190 7.04 9.90 1.68
C ASP A 190 6.59 10.93 2.71
N THR A 191 7.38 11.96 2.88
CA THR A 191 7.12 13.03 3.86
C THR A 191 5.95 13.94 3.49
N ARG A 192 5.38 13.81 2.30
CA ARG A 192 4.17 14.53 1.87
C ARG A 192 2.89 13.92 2.46
N VAL A 193 2.95 12.64 2.86
CA VAL A 193 1.84 11.97 3.56
C VAL A 193 1.71 12.55 4.97
N LYS A 194 0.59 13.24 5.24
CA LYS A 194 0.34 13.91 6.54
C LYS A 194 -0.40 13.02 7.52
N ALA A 195 -1.22 12.09 7.04
CA ALA A 195 -2.00 11.17 7.85
C ALA A 195 -2.18 9.82 7.15
N THR A 196 -2.11 8.73 7.91
CA THR A 196 -2.24 7.36 7.42
C THR A 196 -3.22 6.58 8.29
N VAL A 197 -4.15 5.86 7.66
CA VAL A 197 -4.97 4.85 8.33
C VAL A 197 -4.60 3.47 7.79
N ALA A 198 -4.19 2.57 8.69
CA ALA A 198 -3.93 1.17 8.40
C ALA A 198 -5.05 0.33 9.01
N SER A 199 -6.03 -0.04 8.17
CA SER A 199 -7.22 -0.79 8.60
C SER A 199 -6.98 -2.29 8.50
N THR A 200 -7.27 -3.02 9.58
CA THR A 200 -7.16 -4.49 9.67
C THR A 200 -5.87 -5.03 9.03
N MET A 201 -4.76 -4.37 9.32
CA MET A 201 -3.49 -4.49 8.61
C MET A 201 -2.81 -5.86 8.75
N TYR A 202 -2.06 -6.23 7.72
CA TYR A 202 -1.03 -7.26 7.77
C TYR A 202 0.37 -6.66 7.56
N ASP A 203 1.36 -7.26 8.19
CA ASP A 203 2.73 -7.23 7.69
C ASP A 203 2.93 -8.39 6.71
N MET A 204 2.77 -8.10 5.42
CA MET A 204 2.91 -9.13 4.37
C MET A 204 4.32 -9.72 4.32
N THR A 205 5.34 -9.00 4.75
CA THR A 205 6.72 -9.51 4.80
C THR A 205 6.88 -10.52 5.92
N ARG A 206 6.31 -10.24 7.11
CA ARG A 206 6.33 -11.16 8.25
C ARG A 206 5.53 -12.42 7.96
N VAL A 207 4.31 -12.32 7.45
CA VAL A 207 3.50 -13.53 7.19
C VAL A 207 4.10 -14.43 6.11
N ASN A 208 4.72 -13.85 5.07
CA ASN A 208 5.39 -14.66 4.05
C ASN A 208 6.67 -15.34 4.60
N ALA A 209 7.40 -14.67 5.48
CA ALA A 209 8.62 -15.23 6.09
C ALA A 209 8.32 -16.24 7.19
N ASN A 210 7.35 -15.95 8.07
CA ASN A 210 7.17 -16.64 9.35
C ASN A 210 5.85 -17.41 9.46
N GLY A 211 4.96 -17.32 8.45
CA GLY A 211 3.62 -17.90 8.52
C GLY A 211 2.68 -17.13 9.44
N TYR A 212 1.44 -17.62 9.59
CA TYR A 212 0.47 -17.05 10.52
C TYR A 212 0.91 -17.31 11.97
N PHE A 213 0.80 -16.28 12.81
CA PHE A 213 1.18 -16.33 14.23
C PHE A 213 2.66 -16.70 14.45
N ASP A 214 3.51 -16.43 13.46
CA ASP A 214 4.94 -16.81 13.43
C ASP A 214 5.19 -18.32 13.62
N SER A 215 4.21 -19.15 13.27
CA SER A 215 4.28 -20.62 13.45
C SER A 215 5.37 -21.29 12.63
N GLU A 216 5.93 -20.59 11.65
CA GLU A 216 6.98 -21.07 10.75
C GLU A 216 8.25 -20.22 10.85
N ASP A 217 8.45 -19.53 11.99
CA ASP A 217 9.63 -18.68 12.23
C ASP A 217 10.86 -19.51 12.64
N SER A 218 11.39 -20.26 11.69
CA SER A 218 12.69 -20.93 11.81
C SER A 218 13.50 -20.79 10.52
N GLU A 219 14.80 -20.95 10.63
CA GLU A 219 15.72 -20.95 9.48
C GLU A 219 15.39 -22.11 8.54
N GLU A 220 15.14 -23.30 9.10
CA GLU A 220 14.84 -24.51 8.36
C GLU A 220 13.56 -24.34 7.51
N GLN A 221 12.47 -23.85 8.11
CA GLN A 221 11.20 -23.66 7.40
C GLN A 221 11.32 -22.60 6.31
N ARG A 222 12.02 -21.49 6.57
CA ARG A 222 12.30 -20.49 5.54
C ARG A 222 13.18 -21.04 4.42
N TYR A 223 14.15 -21.90 4.74
CA TYR A 223 14.98 -22.55 3.73
C TYR A 223 14.14 -23.49 2.84
N GLU A 224 13.27 -24.30 3.42
CA GLU A 224 12.35 -25.17 2.68
C GLU A 224 11.44 -24.38 1.73
N LYS A 225 10.84 -23.29 2.21
CA LYS A 225 10.05 -22.38 1.37
C LYS A 225 10.87 -21.83 0.19
N ARG A 226 12.06 -21.31 0.45
CA ARG A 226 12.95 -20.79 -0.61
C ARG A 226 13.33 -21.86 -1.61
N SER A 227 13.62 -23.07 -1.15
CA SER A 227 13.95 -24.22 -2.02
C SER A 227 12.79 -24.58 -2.93
N ALA A 228 11.55 -24.62 -2.39
CA ALA A 228 10.33 -24.87 -3.17
C ALA A 228 10.11 -23.76 -4.22
N MET A 229 10.27 -22.49 -3.85
CA MET A 229 10.15 -21.37 -4.77
C MET A 229 11.22 -21.40 -5.88
N CYS A 230 12.46 -21.75 -5.55
CA CYS A 230 13.53 -21.93 -6.55
C CYS A 230 13.19 -23.06 -7.55
N ALA A 231 12.63 -24.17 -7.07
CA ALA A 231 12.17 -25.27 -7.93
C ALA A 231 11.02 -24.81 -8.83
N GLN A 232 10.06 -24.07 -8.28
CA GLN A 232 8.92 -23.53 -9.04
C GLN A 232 9.37 -22.54 -10.13
N ARG A 233 10.34 -21.66 -9.83
CA ARG A 233 10.92 -20.73 -10.84
C ARG A 233 11.44 -21.50 -12.06
N LEU A 234 12.13 -22.60 -11.85
CA LEU A 234 12.63 -23.44 -12.95
C LEU A 234 11.49 -24.16 -13.70
N ALA A 235 10.44 -24.58 -12.99
CA ALA A 235 9.25 -25.18 -13.61
C ALA A 235 8.53 -24.18 -14.50
N ASP A 236 8.28 -22.96 -14.01
CA ASP A 236 7.63 -21.88 -14.76
C ASP A 236 8.44 -21.51 -16.02
N LEU A 237 9.76 -21.36 -15.90
CA LEU A 237 10.63 -21.08 -17.05
C LEU A 237 10.59 -22.19 -18.12
N LYS A 238 10.49 -23.46 -17.71
CA LYS A 238 10.36 -24.58 -18.64
C LYS A 238 8.97 -24.64 -19.29
N ALA A 239 7.92 -24.27 -18.54
CA ALA A 239 6.56 -24.23 -19.04
C ALA A 239 6.30 -23.01 -19.96
N GLY A 240 7.08 -21.93 -19.79
CA GLY A 240 6.86 -20.65 -20.48
C GLY A 240 5.70 -19.83 -19.89
N GLU A 241 5.20 -20.22 -18.72
CA GLU A 241 4.12 -19.55 -18.01
C GLU A 241 4.28 -19.68 -16.50
N TYR A 242 3.65 -18.78 -15.73
CA TYR A 242 3.68 -18.80 -14.27
C TYR A 242 2.52 -19.61 -13.71
N ALA A 243 2.82 -20.58 -12.85
CA ALA A 243 1.81 -21.33 -12.12
C ALA A 243 1.07 -20.45 -11.11
N LEU A 244 -0.25 -20.60 -11.02
CA LEU A 244 -1.09 -19.89 -10.06
C LEU A 244 -1.23 -20.69 -8.76
N GLY A 245 -1.10 -19.98 -7.62
CA GLY A 245 -1.18 -20.56 -6.28
C GLY A 245 -2.60 -20.67 -5.72
N GLY A 246 -3.61 -20.24 -6.49
CA GLY A 246 -4.99 -20.16 -6.01
C GLY A 246 -5.29 -18.87 -5.24
N GLY A 247 -6.56 -18.59 -5.04
CA GLY A 247 -7.09 -17.49 -4.22
C GLY A 247 -7.51 -17.98 -2.83
N VAL A 248 -8.61 -17.41 -2.30
CA VAL A 248 -9.28 -17.95 -1.12
C VAL A 248 -9.83 -19.34 -1.44
N VAL A 249 -9.72 -20.24 -0.48
CA VAL A 249 -10.14 -21.65 -0.62
C VAL A 249 -11.60 -21.77 -1.12
N ASP A 250 -11.85 -22.72 -2.02
CA ASP A 250 -13.16 -23.03 -2.56
C ASP A 250 -13.16 -24.49 -3.08
N PRO A 251 -14.04 -25.38 -2.56
CA PRO A 251 -15.05 -25.14 -1.53
C PRO A 251 -14.47 -24.92 -0.13
N LEU A 252 -15.27 -24.29 0.75
CA LEU A 252 -14.88 -24.12 2.16
C LEU A 252 -14.84 -25.49 2.85
N PRO A 253 -13.72 -25.89 3.50
CA PRO A 253 -13.65 -27.12 4.31
C PRO A 253 -14.62 -27.09 5.49
N GLU A 254 -15.18 -28.25 5.86
CA GLU A 254 -16.13 -28.36 6.98
C GLU A 254 -15.52 -27.94 8.34
N ASP A 255 -14.22 -28.18 8.52
CA ASP A 255 -13.47 -27.86 9.74
C ASP A 255 -12.62 -26.58 9.59
N ALA A 256 -12.97 -25.71 8.65
CA ALA A 256 -12.20 -24.48 8.39
C ALA A 256 -12.13 -23.61 9.65
N PRO A 257 -10.94 -23.08 9.99
CA PRO A 257 -10.82 -22.08 11.04
C PRO A 257 -11.71 -20.86 10.76
N PHE A 258 -12.19 -20.19 11.81
CA PHE A 258 -13.08 -19.03 11.69
C PHE A 258 -12.60 -18.01 10.65
N PHE A 259 -11.32 -17.64 10.67
CA PHE A 259 -10.81 -16.64 9.74
C PHE A 259 -10.80 -17.09 8.27
N VAL A 260 -10.69 -18.40 8.01
CA VAL A 260 -10.80 -18.95 6.66
C VAL A 260 -12.22 -18.86 6.16
N ALA A 261 -13.20 -19.17 7.03
CA ALA A 261 -14.61 -19.00 6.73
C ALA A 261 -14.99 -17.52 6.53
N ASP A 262 -14.42 -16.60 7.33
CA ASP A 262 -14.59 -15.15 7.21
C ASP A 262 -14.12 -14.61 5.85
N TYR A 263 -12.94 -15.05 5.38
CA TYR A 263 -12.46 -14.71 4.03
C TYR A 263 -13.28 -15.35 2.92
N TYR A 264 -13.71 -16.62 3.09
CA TYR A 264 -14.58 -17.30 2.12
C TYR A 264 -15.89 -16.54 1.96
N ASP A 265 -16.53 -16.17 3.07
CA ASP A 265 -17.79 -15.43 3.06
C ASP A 265 -17.65 -14.11 2.28
N TYR A 266 -16.58 -13.36 2.49
CA TYR A 266 -16.36 -12.12 1.75
C TYR A 266 -16.03 -12.36 0.26
N TYR A 267 -15.05 -13.21 -0.06
CA TYR A 267 -14.52 -13.29 -1.42
C TYR A 267 -15.24 -14.27 -2.35
N LYS A 268 -15.98 -15.24 -1.80
CA LYS A 268 -16.61 -16.32 -2.58
C LYS A 268 -18.14 -16.25 -2.62
N THR A 269 -18.75 -15.25 -1.94
CA THR A 269 -20.18 -15.01 -1.96
C THR A 269 -20.50 -13.63 -2.54
N ASP A 270 -21.80 -13.33 -2.73
CA ASP A 270 -22.27 -12.03 -3.22
C ASP A 270 -21.90 -10.85 -2.29
N ARG A 271 -21.38 -11.14 -1.08
CA ARG A 271 -20.94 -10.11 -0.13
C ARG A 271 -19.82 -9.23 -0.71
N GLY A 272 -18.83 -9.83 -1.35
CA GLY A 272 -17.69 -9.09 -1.87
C GLY A 272 -16.98 -9.76 -3.05
N TYR A 273 -17.60 -10.78 -3.68
CA TYR A 273 -17.04 -11.42 -4.88
C TYR A 273 -16.84 -10.40 -6.00
N HIS A 274 -15.67 -10.45 -6.66
CA HIS A 274 -15.42 -9.68 -7.86
C HIS A 274 -14.56 -10.48 -8.87
N ALA A 275 -14.96 -10.44 -10.15
CA ALA A 275 -14.34 -11.25 -11.20
C ALA A 275 -12.84 -10.99 -11.40
N ARG A 276 -12.36 -9.75 -11.15
CA ARG A 276 -10.94 -9.38 -11.28
C ARG A 276 -10.12 -9.57 -10.00
N SER A 277 -10.78 -9.88 -8.87
CA SER A 277 -10.08 -10.12 -7.60
C SER A 277 -9.34 -11.46 -7.61
N LEU A 278 -8.07 -11.46 -7.25
CA LEU A 278 -7.27 -12.69 -7.15
C LEU A 278 -7.75 -13.60 -6.02
N ASN A 279 -8.28 -13.03 -4.94
CA ASN A 279 -8.85 -13.80 -3.84
C ASN A 279 -10.17 -14.48 -4.23
N SER A 280 -10.95 -13.85 -5.11
CA SER A 280 -12.17 -14.44 -5.66
C SER A 280 -11.88 -15.47 -6.75
N ASN A 281 -10.81 -15.27 -7.53
CA ASN A 281 -10.51 -16.07 -8.73
C ASN A 281 -8.99 -16.22 -8.93
N GLY A 282 -8.51 -17.41 -9.19
CA GLY A 282 -7.19 -17.71 -9.76
C GLY A 282 -5.97 -17.51 -8.86
N GLY A 283 -5.99 -16.51 -7.99
CA GLY A 283 -4.90 -16.25 -7.05
C GLY A 283 -3.62 -15.66 -7.66
N TRP A 284 -2.59 -15.58 -6.82
CA TRP A 284 -1.26 -15.07 -7.15
C TRP A 284 -0.42 -16.11 -7.90
N ASN A 285 0.58 -15.68 -8.65
CA ASN A 285 1.64 -16.59 -9.07
C ASN A 285 2.28 -17.23 -7.85
N VAL A 286 2.60 -18.52 -7.91
CA VAL A 286 3.21 -19.26 -6.79
C VAL A 286 4.46 -18.54 -6.25
N ILE A 287 5.31 -18.03 -7.17
CA ILE A 287 6.51 -17.27 -6.80
C ILE A 287 6.25 -15.75 -6.66
N GLY A 288 5.00 -15.31 -6.81
CA GLY A 288 4.63 -13.90 -6.93
C GLY A 288 4.97 -13.05 -5.71
N CYS A 289 5.06 -13.65 -4.54
CA CYS A 289 5.36 -12.98 -3.26
C CYS A 289 6.74 -13.34 -2.69
N GLU A 290 7.63 -13.97 -3.46
CA GLU A 290 8.93 -14.46 -2.99
C GLU A 290 9.77 -13.37 -2.31
N SER A 291 9.78 -12.16 -2.88
CA SER A 291 10.59 -11.05 -2.36
C SER A 291 10.17 -10.56 -0.97
N PHE A 292 8.93 -10.81 -0.56
CA PHE A 292 8.44 -10.43 0.77
C PHE A 292 9.20 -11.12 1.90
N MET A 293 9.73 -12.32 1.69
CA MET A 293 10.46 -13.06 2.72
C MET A 293 11.75 -12.38 3.21
N ASN A 294 12.35 -11.50 2.39
CA ASN A 294 13.65 -10.90 2.67
C ASN A 294 13.65 -9.37 2.69
N GLN A 295 12.48 -8.74 2.66
CA GLN A 295 12.35 -7.26 2.59
C GLN A 295 11.39 -6.73 3.66
N PRO A 296 11.77 -6.73 4.95
CA PRO A 296 10.90 -6.24 6.03
C PRO A 296 10.60 -4.75 5.85
N ILE A 297 9.30 -4.41 5.68
CA ILE A 297 8.86 -3.06 5.35
C ILE A 297 8.63 -2.15 6.56
N LEU A 298 8.46 -2.70 7.78
CA LEU A 298 8.12 -1.90 8.96
C LEU A 298 9.33 -1.50 9.82
N LYS A 299 10.55 -1.77 9.34
CA LYS A 299 11.77 -1.59 10.13
C LYS A 299 11.98 -0.16 10.66
N TYR A 300 11.58 0.85 9.88
CA TYR A 300 11.75 2.27 10.24
C TYR A 300 10.42 2.96 10.54
N SER A 301 9.37 2.21 10.89
CA SER A 301 8.07 2.77 11.25
C SER A 301 8.12 3.70 12.46
N ASN A 302 9.10 3.52 13.37
CA ASN A 302 9.35 4.42 14.52
C ASN A 302 9.99 5.77 14.13
N GLU A 303 10.31 6.00 12.86
CA GLU A 303 10.79 7.30 12.37
C GLU A 303 9.68 8.13 11.72
N ILE A 304 8.46 7.60 11.60
CA ILE A 304 7.31 8.29 10.99
C ILE A 304 6.93 9.51 11.85
N ARG A 305 6.97 10.69 11.23
CA ARG A 305 6.58 11.96 11.90
C ARG A 305 5.12 12.30 11.72
N SER A 306 4.53 11.90 10.59
CA SER A 306 3.11 12.13 10.26
C SER A 306 2.17 11.31 11.17
N ALA A 307 0.89 11.68 11.18
CA ALA A 307 -0.11 10.96 11.97
C ALA A 307 -0.38 9.56 11.43
N VAL A 308 -0.50 8.56 12.31
CA VAL A 308 -0.87 7.20 11.93
C VAL A 308 -1.90 6.63 12.89
N MET A 309 -3.01 6.12 12.33
CA MET A 309 -3.99 5.31 13.04
C MET A 309 -3.91 3.87 12.53
N VAL A 310 -3.64 2.93 13.43
CA VAL A 310 -3.81 1.50 13.19
C VAL A 310 -5.18 1.09 13.72
N MET A 311 -6.06 0.58 12.87
CA MET A 311 -7.42 0.20 13.22
C MET A 311 -7.62 -1.30 13.01
N HIS A 312 -8.11 -2.00 14.03
CA HIS A 312 -8.33 -3.45 13.98
C HIS A 312 -9.58 -3.88 14.73
N GLY A 313 -10.24 -4.94 14.23
CA GLY A 313 -11.17 -5.73 15.02
C GLY A 313 -10.42 -6.62 16.02
N ASP A 314 -10.95 -6.78 17.23
CA ASP A 314 -10.34 -7.65 18.26
C ASP A 314 -10.53 -9.15 17.98
N GLN A 315 -11.51 -9.51 17.11
CA GLN A 315 -11.72 -10.87 16.63
C GLN A 315 -10.95 -11.20 15.35
N ALA A 316 -10.23 -10.22 14.78
CA ALA A 316 -9.44 -10.44 13.58
C ALA A 316 -8.20 -11.30 13.88
N ASN A 317 -8.00 -12.37 13.10
CA ASN A 317 -6.80 -13.22 13.16
C ASN A 317 -5.50 -12.44 12.94
N SER A 318 -5.58 -11.30 12.26
CA SER A 318 -4.47 -10.39 11.94
C SER A 318 -4.19 -9.33 13.02
N PHE A 319 -4.94 -9.30 14.12
CA PHE A 319 -4.82 -8.23 15.12
C PHE A 319 -3.41 -8.13 15.73
N TYR A 320 -2.68 -9.25 15.83
CA TYR A 320 -1.31 -9.24 16.34
C TYR A 320 -0.35 -8.41 15.47
N PHE A 321 -0.53 -8.40 14.13
CA PHE A 321 0.25 -7.53 13.25
C PHE A 321 0.04 -6.05 13.58
N GLY A 322 -1.23 -5.63 13.76
CA GLY A 322 -1.55 -4.25 14.09
C GLY A 322 -1.02 -3.83 15.45
N LYS A 323 -1.12 -4.70 16.47
CA LYS A 323 -0.55 -4.44 17.80
C LYS A 323 0.97 -4.24 17.75
N ASP A 324 1.65 -5.16 17.07
CA ASP A 324 3.12 -5.13 16.98
C ASP A 324 3.59 -3.95 16.12
N ALA A 325 2.92 -3.65 15.01
CA ALA A 325 3.22 -2.48 14.19
C ALA A 325 3.06 -1.18 14.98
N TYR A 326 1.98 -1.04 15.76
CA TYR A 326 1.80 0.11 16.63
C TYR A 326 2.89 0.19 17.72
N ALA A 327 3.19 -0.92 18.39
CA ALA A 327 4.22 -0.98 19.41
C ALA A 327 5.59 -0.56 18.84
N ASN A 328 5.99 -1.11 17.68
CA ASN A 328 7.23 -0.74 16.98
C ASN A 328 7.25 0.74 16.57
N MET A 329 6.09 1.26 16.15
CA MET A 329 5.99 2.65 15.70
C MET A 329 6.18 3.67 16.82
N VAL A 330 5.79 3.34 18.06
CA VAL A 330 5.93 4.23 19.20
C VAL A 330 7.25 4.03 19.95
N ASP A 331 7.88 2.87 19.82
CA ASP A 331 9.15 2.58 20.51
C ASP A 331 10.28 3.48 19.98
N GLY A 332 10.83 4.31 20.87
CA GLY A 332 11.90 5.26 20.56
C GLY A 332 11.49 6.39 19.60
N ASN A 333 10.23 6.49 19.20
CA ASN A 333 9.73 7.56 18.35
C ASN A 333 9.56 8.86 19.16
N LYS A 334 9.96 9.99 18.58
CA LYS A 334 9.78 11.33 19.16
C LYS A 334 8.40 11.93 18.91
N TYR A 335 7.61 11.33 18.03
CA TYR A 335 6.31 11.82 17.53
C TYR A 335 5.21 10.82 17.85
N THR A 336 5.00 10.52 19.13
CA THR A 336 4.03 9.52 19.59
C THR A 336 2.61 10.07 19.77
N ASP A 337 2.46 11.37 19.95
CA ASP A 337 1.18 12.02 20.26
C ASP A 337 0.17 11.96 19.09
N ASN A 338 0.64 11.63 17.90
CA ASN A 338 -0.17 11.47 16.70
C ASN A 338 -0.25 10.01 16.21
N LYS A 339 0.05 9.05 17.08
CA LYS A 339 -0.09 7.60 16.80
C LYS A 339 -1.25 7.05 17.61
N GLU A 340 -2.13 6.32 16.93
CA GLU A 340 -3.35 5.75 17.54
C GLU A 340 -3.49 4.27 17.18
N LEU A 341 -3.81 3.43 18.18
CA LEU A 341 -4.32 2.08 17.97
C LEU A 341 -5.81 2.08 18.32
N LEU A 342 -6.65 1.96 17.31
CA LEU A 342 -8.11 1.90 17.46
C LEU A 342 -8.57 0.45 17.35
N VAL A 343 -9.09 -0.09 18.45
CA VAL A 343 -9.62 -1.46 18.50
C VAL A 343 -11.15 -1.41 18.40
N ILE A 344 -11.72 -2.18 17.47
CA ILE A 344 -13.15 -2.30 17.24
C ILE A 344 -13.62 -3.61 17.88
N GLU A 345 -14.35 -3.49 18.98
CA GLU A 345 -14.83 -4.63 19.75
C GLU A 345 -15.81 -5.50 18.94
N GLY A 346 -15.58 -6.80 18.96
CA GLY A 346 -16.41 -7.82 18.29
C GLY A 346 -16.23 -7.90 16.78
N ALA A 347 -15.42 -7.05 16.14
CA ALA A 347 -15.24 -7.06 14.70
C ALA A 347 -14.21 -8.11 14.26
N SER A 348 -14.56 -8.86 13.21
CA SER A 348 -13.65 -9.76 12.51
C SER A 348 -12.70 -8.97 11.57
N HIS A 349 -11.88 -9.71 10.83
CA HIS A 349 -11.01 -9.09 9.82
C HIS A 349 -11.84 -8.49 8.68
N THR A 350 -12.80 -9.24 8.14
CA THR A 350 -13.59 -8.80 6.98
C THR A 350 -14.76 -7.89 7.34
N ASP A 351 -15.14 -7.78 8.61
CA ASP A 351 -16.07 -6.74 9.05
C ASP A 351 -15.51 -5.33 8.82
N LEU A 352 -14.18 -5.18 8.78
CA LEU A 352 -13.55 -3.92 8.40
C LEU A 352 -13.34 -3.77 6.88
N TYR A 353 -13.93 -4.64 6.05
CA TYR A 353 -13.94 -4.49 4.61
C TYR A 353 -15.21 -3.77 4.11
N ASP A 354 -16.37 -4.14 4.63
CA ASP A 354 -17.68 -3.65 4.18
C ASP A 354 -18.60 -3.22 5.33
N GLY A 355 -18.16 -3.37 6.58
CA GLY A 355 -18.91 -3.08 7.79
C GLY A 355 -19.55 -4.32 8.41
N GLY A 356 -19.59 -5.45 7.71
CA GLY A 356 -20.26 -6.65 8.17
C GLY A 356 -21.73 -6.39 8.52
N SER A 357 -22.31 -7.26 9.33
CA SER A 357 -23.72 -7.13 9.79
C SER A 357 -23.96 -5.97 10.76
N ASN A 358 -22.89 -5.48 11.42
CA ASN A 358 -22.98 -4.49 12.51
C ASN A 358 -22.50 -3.09 12.09
N ASN A 359 -22.20 -2.87 10.79
CA ASN A 359 -21.63 -1.63 10.29
C ASN A 359 -20.37 -1.21 11.08
N ALA A 360 -19.44 -2.15 11.24
CA ALA A 360 -18.31 -2.04 12.16
C ALA A 360 -17.28 -0.96 11.79
N ILE A 361 -17.26 -0.46 10.54
CA ILE A 361 -16.26 0.54 10.11
C ILE A 361 -16.61 1.92 10.68
N PRO A 362 -15.78 2.51 11.56
CA PRO A 362 -16.06 3.79 12.19
C PRO A 362 -15.66 4.97 11.28
N PHE A 363 -16.35 5.13 10.13
CA PHE A 363 -15.99 6.15 9.14
C PHE A 363 -15.97 7.59 9.69
N ASP A 364 -16.80 7.91 10.68
CA ASP A 364 -16.78 9.23 11.31
C ASP A 364 -15.49 9.45 12.13
N LYS A 365 -14.99 8.41 12.80
CA LYS A 365 -13.70 8.46 13.48
C LYS A 365 -12.54 8.63 12.49
N ILE A 366 -12.61 7.94 11.36
CA ILE A 366 -11.62 8.08 10.27
C ILE A 366 -11.66 9.50 9.71
N ARG A 367 -12.87 10.07 9.44
CA ARG A 367 -13.05 11.47 9.02
C ARG A 367 -12.42 12.42 10.03
N ASP A 368 -12.72 12.26 11.32
CA ASP A 368 -12.23 13.16 12.38
C ASP A 368 -10.72 13.10 12.51
N PHE A 369 -10.13 11.89 12.35
CA PHE A 369 -8.69 11.72 12.32
C PHE A 369 -8.07 12.49 11.15
N PHE A 370 -8.55 12.28 9.91
CA PHE A 370 -8.03 13.03 8.76
C PHE A 370 -8.31 14.52 8.88
N GLY A 371 -9.49 14.93 9.35
CA GLY A 371 -9.84 16.33 9.55
C GLY A 371 -8.96 17.07 10.56
N LYS A 372 -8.34 16.31 11.49
CA LYS A 372 -7.39 16.86 12.47
C LYS A 372 -5.98 17.06 11.88
N TYR A 373 -5.56 16.21 10.94
CA TYR A 373 -4.17 16.17 10.49
C TYR A 373 -3.96 16.59 9.03
N LEU A 374 -5.03 16.70 8.24
CA LEU A 374 -5.06 17.28 6.90
C LEU A 374 -5.71 18.67 6.94
#